data_d6da17236b0cddc1182e0dfa2e92a02c
#
_entry.id   d6da17236b0cddc1182e0dfa2e92a02c
#
_cell.length_a   1.000
_cell.length_b   1.000
_cell.length_c   1.000
_cell.angle_alpha   90.00
_cell.angle_beta   90.00
_cell.angle_gamma   90.00
#
_symmetry.space_group_name_H-M   'P 1'
#
loop_
_entity.id
_entity.type
_entity.pdbx_description
1 polymer ?
#
loop_
_entity_poly.entity_id
_entity_poly.type
_entity_poly.pdbx_seq_one_letter_code
_entity_poly.pdbx_strand_id
1 'polypeptide(L)'
;ADFAAMPADRRNRKTSVSYRTPRSDASQLRRDAIAILLAFFLVGLVYVCSTALTGWFPNIVAATWYRAETRPLTMIPFGVLPLIVFAAVVLLRAGRLPNVTKIIAIVLLAALAISCQFGNTVRSALSDAVYANMTIDDARPDEQLTATKEKILKKVVKETGTDSVVVSDPLNGSMYATAMYGADMLFPIYNAKAEKNGVIFGQTENAFASGDGKALTNTVCPLSADGDAYFLSMGGQAPSLQMFTFKQQYDTFHDQKLIDQYAKDGTMRKVQDYSNMASYAKGWALYQFNCQ
;
A
#
# COMPACT_ATOMS: atom_id res chain seq x y z
N ALA A 1 -54.73 38.22 -48.87
CA ALA A 1 -54.03 37.80 -47.62
C ALA A 1 -52.67 38.45 -47.61
N ASP A 2 -52.58 39.51 -46.83
CA ASP A 2 -51.46 40.44 -46.75
C ASP A 2 -50.30 39.88 -45.91
N PHE A 3 -49.12 39.83 -46.52
CA PHE A 3 -47.88 39.64 -45.79
C PHE A 3 -47.26 40.98 -45.55
N ALA A 4 -47.45 41.50 -44.33
CA ALA A 4 -46.81 42.72 -43.87
C ALA A 4 -45.33 42.50 -43.64
N ALA A 5 -44.49 43.34 -44.28
CA ALA A 5 -43.05 43.37 -44.17
C ALA A 5 -42.60 43.86 -42.77
N MET A 6 -41.79 43.06 -42.08
CA MET A 6 -41.05 43.49 -40.87
C MET A 6 -39.82 44.28 -41.25
N PRO A 7 -39.55 45.42 -40.62
CA PRO A 7 -38.31 46.17 -40.88
C PRO A 7 -37.12 45.56 -40.18
N ALA A 8 -36.05 45.30 -40.94
CA ALA A 8 -34.77 44.90 -40.47
C ALA A 8 -33.99 46.09 -39.86
N ASP A 9 -34.08 46.30 -38.54
CA ASP A 9 -33.14 47.17 -37.82
C ASP A 9 -32.29 46.31 -36.90
N ARG A 10 -31.26 45.66 -37.44
CA ARG A 10 -30.18 45.08 -36.71
C ARG A 10 -29.10 46.15 -36.47
N ARG A 11 -29.31 47.01 -35.48
CA ARG A 11 -28.21 47.78 -34.91
C ARG A 11 -27.16 46.83 -34.36
N ASN A 12 -26.08 46.79 -35.04
CA ASN A 12 -24.83 46.10 -34.70
C ASN A 12 -24.26 46.68 -33.38
N ARG A 13 -24.81 46.28 -32.22
CA ARG A 13 -24.27 46.60 -30.89
C ARG A 13 -23.06 45.71 -30.72
N LYS A 14 -21.88 46.17 -31.16
CA LYS A 14 -20.59 45.68 -30.70
C LYS A 14 -20.53 45.89 -29.19
N THR A 15 -21.00 44.93 -28.40
CA THR A 15 -20.69 44.85 -26.98
C THR A 15 -19.19 44.54 -26.89
N SER A 16 -18.36 45.55 -26.82
CA SER A 16 -16.99 45.43 -26.38
C SER A 16 -17.03 44.94 -24.93
N VAL A 17 -16.90 43.62 -24.75
CA VAL A 17 -16.63 43.05 -23.45
C VAL A 17 -15.24 43.54 -23.06
N SER A 18 -15.20 44.69 -22.40
CA SER A 18 -14.00 45.20 -21.75
C SER A 18 -13.64 44.20 -20.65
N TYR A 19 -12.72 43.25 -20.94
CA TYR A 19 -12.05 42.49 -19.91
C TYR A 19 -11.20 43.49 -19.09
N ARG A 20 -11.83 44.16 -18.15
CA ARG A 20 -11.14 44.84 -17.06
C ARG A 20 -10.44 43.74 -16.30
N THR A 21 -9.16 43.49 -16.60
CA THR A 21 -8.30 42.76 -15.68
C THR A 21 -8.41 43.41 -14.33
N PRO A 22 -8.88 42.74 -13.29
CA PRO A 22 -8.96 43.36 -11.97
C PRO A 22 -7.54 43.78 -11.61
N ARG A 23 -7.32 45.06 -11.41
CA ARG A 23 -6.11 45.58 -10.79
C ARG A 23 -6.11 44.94 -9.41
N SER A 24 -5.30 43.87 -9.23
CA SER A 24 -5.18 43.26 -7.93
C SER A 24 -4.62 44.30 -6.98
N ASP A 25 -5.46 44.79 -6.07
CA ASP A 25 -5.03 45.74 -5.04
C ASP A 25 -3.86 45.08 -4.29
N ALA A 26 -2.85 45.87 -3.95
CA ALA A 26 -1.69 45.41 -3.18
C ALA A 26 -2.12 44.68 -1.88
N SER A 27 -3.28 45.06 -1.35
CA SER A 27 -3.91 44.38 -0.20
C SER A 27 -4.35 42.98 -0.50
N GLN A 28 -4.87 42.69 -1.69
CA GLN A 28 -5.27 41.33 -2.11
C GLN A 28 -4.06 40.45 -2.32
N LEU A 29 -3.04 40.94 -3.02
CA LEU A 29 -1.80 40.24 -3.22
C LEU A 29 -1.13 39.85 -1.89
N ARG A 30 -1.16 40.74 -0.90
CA ARG A 30 -0.66 40.48 0.45
C ARG A 30 -1.46 39.39 1.17
N ARG A 31 -2.80 39.38 1.03
CA ARG A 31 -3.67 38.38 1.64
C ARG A 31 -3.41 37.01 1.01
N ASP A 32 -3.30 36.93 -0.32
CA ASP A 32 -3.00 35.70 -1.05
C ASP A 32 -1.63 35.16 -0.65
N ALA A 33 -0.61 36.02 -0.52
CA ALA A 33 0.71 35.64 -0.05
C ALA A 33 0.69 35.02 1.36
N ILE A 34 -0.04 35.68 2.29
CA ILE A 34 -0.18 35.17 3.67
C ILE A 34 -0.90 33.83 3.67
N ALA A 35 -2.00 33.70 2.92
CA ALA A 35 -2.75 32.43 2.86
C ALA A 35 -1.89 31.27 2.33
N ILE A 36 -1.11 31.51 1.26
CA ILE A 36 -0.22 30.50 0.67
C ILE A 36 0.91 30.13 1.63
N LEU A 37 1.51 31.11 2.32
CA LEU A 37 2.54 30.86 3.32
C LEU A 37 1.99 30.06 4.51
N LEU A 38 0.80 30.41 5.00
CA LEU A 38 0.15 29.65 6.08
C LEU A 38 -0.13 28.20 5.67
N ALA A 39 -0.61 27.97 4.44
CA ALA A 39 -0.82 26.63 3.91
C ALA A 39 0.50 25.82 3.83
N PHE A 40 1.58 26.44 3.36
CA PHE A 40 2.90 25.84 3.33
C PHE A 40 3.40 25.46 4.72
N PHE A 41 3.31 26.38 5.69
CA PHE A 41 3.72 26.11 7.07
C PHE A 41 2.85 25.04 7.74
N LEU A 42 1.55 24.99 7.44
CA LEU A 42 0.66 23.95 7.97
C LEU A 42 1.05 22.56 7.47
N VAL A 43 1.30 22.44 6.16
CA VAL A 43 1.77 21.17 5.57
C VAL A 43 3.13 20.78 6.14
N GLY A 44 4.05 21.73 6.27
CA GLY A 44 5.36 21.53 6.89
C GLY A 44 5.24 21.08 8.34
N LEU A 45 4.34 21.66 9.12
CA LEU A 45 4.09 21.27 10.50
C LEU A 45 3.62 19.82 10.61
N VAL A 46 2.65 19.43 9.77
CA VAL A 46 2.16 18.04 9.73
C VAL A 46 3.29 17.07 9.42
N TYR A 47 4.14 17.40 8.44
CA TYR A 47 5.29 16.57 8.08
C TYR A 47 6.28 16.42 9.23
N VAL A 48 6.69 17.54 9.85
CA VAL A 48 7.64 17.54 10.97
C VAL A 48 7.08 16.80 12.20
N CYS A 49 5.78 16.98 12.49
CA CYS A 49 5.11 16.22 13.56
C CYS A 49 5.08 14.72 13.29
N SER A 50 5.00 14.30 12.02
CA SER A 50 4.98 12.88 11.67
C SER A 50 6.35 12.21 11.72
N THR A 51 7.43 12.97 11.43
CA THR A 51 8.77 12.40 11.22
C THR A 51 9.74 12.66 12.37
N ALA A 52 9.74 13.87 12.92
CA ALA A 52 10.82 14.34 13.80
C ALA A 52 10.40 14.56 15.25
N LEU A 53 9.14 14.85 15.53
CA LEU A 53 8.70 15.20 16.88
C LEU A 53 8.02 14.03 17.58
N THR A 54 8.18 13.97 18.92
CA THR A 54 7.54 13.01 19.81
C THR A 54 6.72 13.72 20.88
N GLY A 55 5.70 13.05 21.42
CA GLY A 55 4.83 13.60 22.47
C GLY A 55 3.37 13.71 22.06
N TRP A 56 2.54 14.27 22.96
CA TRP A 56 1.09 14.31 22.76
C TRP A 56 0.65 15.19 21.59
N PHE A 57 1.28 16.35 21.42
CA PHE A 57 0.92 17.31 20.38
C PHE A 57 1.19 16.75 18.97
N PRO A 58 2.42 16.26 18.64
CA PRO A 58 2.66 15.60 17.37
C PRO A 58 1.74 14.39 17.13
N ASN A 59 1.41 13.63 18.17
CA ASN A 59 0.49 12.51 18.05
C ASN A 59 -0.91 12.94 17.60
N ILE A 60 -1.42 14.06 18.11
CA ILE A 60 -2.72 14.60 17.66
C ILE A 60 -2.64 15.10 16.23
N VAL A 61 -1.62 15.89 15.89
CA VAL A 61 -1.46 16.47 14.54
C VAL A 61 -1.27 15.38 13.49
N ALA A 62 -0.47 14.34 13.80
CA ALA A 62 -0.17 13.26 12.87
C ALA A 62 -1.14 12.06 12.95
N ALA A 63 -2.18 12.11 13.80
CA ALA A 63 -3.10 10.99 14.06
C ALA A 63 -3.73 10.44 12.77
N THR A 64 -4.17 11.32 11.88
CA THR A 64 -4.80 10.97 10.59
C THR A 64 -3.87 10.17 9.66
N TRP A 65 -2.56 10.31 9.83
CA TRP A 65 -1.54 9.62 9.02
C TRP A 65 -0.88 8.45 9.75
N TYR A 66 -1.38 8.06 10.94
CA TYR A 66 -0.79 6.99 11.76
C TYR A 66 0.71 7.13 12.01
N ARG A 67 1.24 8.38 11.99
CA ARG A 67 2.67 8.69 12.08
C ARG A 67 3.54 7.98 11.01
N ALA A 68 2.95 7.62 9.88
CA ALA A 68 3.72 7.06 8.77
C ALA A 68 4.48 8.18 8.07
N GLU A 69 5.80 8.10 8.01
CA GLU A 69 6.67 9.12 7.41
C GLU A 69 6.35 9.41 5.94
N THR A 70 5.97 8.36 5.21
CA THR A 70 5.70 8.45 3.76
C THR A 70 4.36 9.11 3.43
N ARG A 71 3.36 8.99 4.28
CA ARG A 71 2.01 9.51 4.00
C ARG A 71 1.94 11.03 3.95
N PRO A 72 2.52 11.80 4.90
CA PRO A 72 2.53 13.27 4.82
C PRO A 72 3.37 13.80 3.65
N LEU A 73 4.32 13.03 3.10
CA LEU A 73 5.07 13.42 1.90
C LEU A 73 4.14 13.72 0.71
N THR A 74 3.02 13.03 0.60
CA THR A 74 2.02 13.27 -0.46
C THR A 74 1.36 14.65 -0.35
N MET A 75 1.41 15.28 0.82
CA MET A 75 0.84 16.60 1.08
C MET A 75 1.81 17.75 0.71
N ILE A 76 3.13 17.49 0.64
CA ILE A 76 4.14 18.51 0.34
C ILE A 76 3.85 19.27 -0.96
N PRO A 77 3.47 18.62 -2.08
CA PRO A 77 3.13 19.32 -3.31
C PRO A 77 2.03 20.38 -3.13
N PHE A 78 1.03 20.13 -2.28
CA PHE A 78 -0.07 21.06 -2.01
C PHE A 78 0.39 22.34 -1.27
N GLY A 79 1.50 22.26 -0.51
CA GLY A 79 2.12 23.43 0.10
C GLY A 79 3.09 24.16 -0.85
N VAL A 80 3.90 23.39 -1.59
CA VAL A 80 5.01 23.93 -2.41
C VAL A 80 4.52 24.48 -3.74
N LEU A 81 3.63 23.78 -4.46
CA LEU A 81 3.16 24.22 -5.79
C LEU A 81 2.50 25.61 -5.77
N PRO A 82 1.58 25.95 -4.82
CA PRO A 82 1.02 27.30 -4.74
C PRO A 82 2.08 28.38 -4.53
N LEU A 83 3.14 28.10 -3.74
CA LEU A 83 4.25 29.03 -3.53
C LEU A 83 5.00 29.30 -4.83
N ILE A 84 5.33 28.24 -5.58
CA ILE A 84 6.04 28.36 -6.86
C ILE A 84 5.21 29.15 -7.86
N VAL A 85 3.92 28.81 -7.99
CA VAL A 85 3.00 29.48 -8.91
C VAL A 85 2.84 30.96 -8.51
N PHE A 86 2.65 31.25 -7.22
CA PHE A 86 2.54 32.60 -6.72
C PHE A 86 3.81 33.42 -7.00
N ALA A 87 4.99 32.88 -6.70
CA ALA A 87 6.27 33.52 -6.97
C ALA A 87 6.44 33.81 -8.47
N ALA A 88 6.11 32.85 -9.33
CA ALA A 88 6.17 33.03 -10.78
C ALA A 88 5.22 34.14 -11.26
N VAL A 89 3.97 34.16 -10.77
CA VAL A 89 2.98 35.21 -11.11
C VAL A 89 3.44 36.58 -10.67
N VAL A 90 3.96 36.70 -9.44
CA VAL A 90 4.49 38.00 -8.92
C VAL A 90 5.67 38.47 -9.76
N LEU A 91 6.62 37.56 -10.09
CA LEU A 91 7.78 37.87 -10.91
C LEU A 91 7.36 38.36 -12.31
N LEU A 92 6.44 37.65 -12.95
CA LEU A 92 5.97 37.98 -14.31
C LEU A 92 5.16 39.28 -14.36
N ARG A 93 4.43 39.61 -13.26
CA ARG A 93 3.67 40.87 -13.12
C ARG A 93 4.53 42.05 -12.71
N ALA A 94 5.75 41.83 -12.25
CA ALA A 94 6.67 42.93 -11.90
C ALA A 94 6.93 43.81 -13.12
N GLY A 95 6.32 44.98 -13.15
CA GLY A 95 6.35 45.91 -14.30
C GLY A 95 7.71 46.51 -14.63
N ARG A 96 8.71 46.26 -13.76
CA ARG A 96 10.10 46.74 -13.92
C ARG A 96 10.97 45.82 -14.81
N LEU A 97 10.52 44.61 -15.14
CA LEU A 97 11.29 43.72 -15.95
C LEU A 97 10.97 43.87 -17.44
N PRO A 98 11.97 43.97 -18.33
CA PRO A 98 11.75 43.99 -19.76
C PRO A 98 11.14 42.67 -20.23
N ASN A 99 10.35 42.71 -21.29
CA ASN A 99 9.66 41.54 -21.81
C ASN A 99 10.59 40.38 -22.15
N VAL A 100 11.81 40.69 -22.64
CA VAL A 100 12.83 39.68 -22.92
C VAL A 100 13.22 38.88 -21.65
N THR A 101 13.44 39.57 -20.55
CA THR A 101 13.77 38.92 -19.26
C THR A 101 12.63 38.04 -18.76
N LYS A 102 11.36 38.44 -18.96
CA LYS A 102 10.19 37.63 -18.62
C LYS A 102 10.13 36.36 -19.44
N ILE A 103 10.38 36.44 -20.75
CA ILE A 103 10.43 35.28 -21.65
C ILE A 103 11.55 34.32 -21.24
N ILE A 104 12.74 34.84 -20.98
CA ILE A 104 13.88 34.03 -20.50
C ILE A 104 13.52 33.32 -19.20
N ALA A 105 12.91 34.02 -18.24
CA ALA A 105 12.49 33.42 -16.96
C ALA A 105 11.47 32.29 -17.16
N ILE A 106 10.49 32.46 -18.06
CA ILE A 106 9.51 31.42 -18.37
C ILE A 106 10.21 30.20 -19.00
N VAL A 107 11.09 30.41 -19.96
CA VAL A 107 11.83 29.33 -20.63
C VAL A 107 12.71 28.57 -19.62
N LEU A 108 13.41 29.28 -18.74
CA LEU A 108 14.22 28.66 -17.67
C LEU A 108 13.38 27.86 -16.69
N LEU A 109 12.23 28.40 -16.24
CA LEU A 109 11.31 27.68 -15.37
C LEU A 109 10.73 26.43 -16.05
N ALA A 110 10.35 26.53 -17.32
CA ALA A 110 9.89 25.39 -18.10
C ALA A 110 11.01 24.33 -18.28
N ALA A 111 12.23 24.75 -18.61
CA ALA A 111 13.38 23.86 -18.72
C ALA A 111 13.70 23.17 -17.38
N LEU A 112 13.65 23.91 -16.27
CA LEU A 112 13.84 23.37 -14.92
C LEU A 112 12.75 22.35 -14.57
N ALA A 113 11.48 22.66 -14.85
CA ALA A 113 10.37 21.75 -14.61
C ALA A 113 10.51 20.46 -15.44
N ILE A 114 10.89 20.57 -16.71
CA ILE A 114 11.15 19.42 -17.59
C ILE A 114 12.34 18.61 -17.05
N SER A 115 13.43 19.26 -16.66
CA SER A 115 14.61 18.59 -16.12
C SER A 115 14.30 17.85 -14.81
N CYS A 116 13.55 18.49 -13.92
CA CYS A 116 13.07 17.86 -12.67
C CYS A 116 12.14 16.66 -12.97
N GLN A 117 11.37 16.72 -14.05
CA GLN A 117 10.43 15.65 -14.40
C GLN A 117 11.14 14.44 -15.05
N PHE A 118 12.13 14.66 -15.88
CA PHE A 118 12.78 13.60 -16.67
C PHE A 118 14.17 13.20 -16.17
N GLY A 119 14.89 14.11 -15.49
CA GLY A 119 16.25 13.87 -14.99
C GLY A 119 16.33 13.51 -13.51
N ASN A 120 15.20 13.25 -12.83
CA ASN A 120 15.18 13.05 -11.40
C ASN A 120 15.38 11.57 -11.03
N THR A 121 16.47 11.27 -10.32
CA THR A 121 16.77 9.93 -9.78
C THR A 121 15.67 9.44 -8.81
N VAL A 122 15.00 10.36 -8.09
CA VAL A 122 13.86 10.01 -7.22
C VAL A 122 12.69 9.45 -8.02
N ARG A 123 12.43 9.98 -9.22
CA ARG A 123 11.38 9.47 -10.09
C ARG A 123 11.70 8.08 -10.61
N SER A 124 12.93 7.81 -11.04
CA SER A 124 13.32 6.46 -11.46
C SER A 124 13.22 5.48 -10.29
N ALA A 125 13.76 5.84 -9.13
CA ALA A 125 13.64 5.01 -7.92
C ALA A 125 12.18 4.75 -7.51
N LEU A 126 11.30 5.77 -7.63
CA LEU A 126 9.87 5.60 -7.37
C LEU A 126 9.21 4.69 -8.43
N SER A 127 9.54 4.87 -9.71
CA SER A 127 9.05 4.01 -10.79
C SER A 127 9.47 2.56 -10.57
N ASP A 128 10.73 2.34 -10.22
CA ASP A 128 11.27 1.01 -9.94
C ASP A 128 10.60 0.38 -8.71
N ALA A 129 10.38 1.18 -7.66
CA ALA A 129 9.66 0.74 -6.47
C ALA A 129 8.19 0.40 -6.78
N VAL A 130 7.50 1.21 -7.57
CA VAL A 130 6.12 0.95 -8.02
C VAL A 130 6.08 -0.32 -8.86
N TYR A 131 6.96 -0.44 -9.85
CA TYR A 131 7.05 -1.63 -10.70
C TYR A 131 7.29 -2.89 -9.86
N ALA A 132 8.26 -2.85 -8.95
CA ALA A 132 8.59 -3.95 -8.06
C ALA A 132 7.42 -4.38 -7.14
N ASN A 133 6.52 -3.43 -6.78
CA ASN A 133 5.34 -3.74 -5.96
C ASN A 133 4.09 -4.11 -6.78
N MET A 134 4.06 -3.81 -8.07
CA MET A 134 2.93 -4.11 -8.95
C MET A 134 3.16 -5.37 -9.80
N THR A 135 4.40 -5.83 -9.91
CA THR A 135 4.74 -7.01 -10.73
C THR A 135 4.89 -8.23 -9.84
N ILE A 136 4.11 -9.26 -10.14
CA ILE A 136 4.23 -10.57 -9.48
C ILE A 136 5.18 -11.42 -10.32
N ASP A 137 6.44 -11.48 -9.91
CA ASP A 137 7.49 -12.29 -10.53
C ASP A 137 8.30 -13.07 -9.48
N ASP A 138 9.33 -13.77 -9.89
CA ASP A 138 10.23 -14.51 -9.00
C ASP A 138 11.59 -13.82 -8.80
N ALA A 139 11.71 -12.52 -9.13
CA ALA A 139 12.96 -11.78 -8.99
C ALA A 139 13.41 -11.62 -7.54
N ARG A 140 12.45 -11.62 -6.61
CA ARG A 140 12.69 -11.61 -5.16
C ARG A 140 11.99 -12.81 -4.52
N PRO A 141 12.64 -13.96 -4.47
CA PRO A 141 12.03 -15.23 -4.06
C PRO A 141 11.56 -15.26 -2.60
N ASP A 142 12.14 -14.43 -1.74
CA ASP A 142 11.81 -14.27 -0.32
C ASP A 142 10.69 -13.25 -0.06
N GLU A 143 10.16 -12.59 -1.11
CA GLU A 143 9.09 -11.61 -0.94
C GLU A 143 7.74 -12.28 -0.65
N GLN A 144 6.80 -11.49 -0.12
CA GLN A 144 5.48 -11.98 0.34
C GLN A 144 4.65 -12.64 -0.77
N LEU A 145 4.70 -12.14 -2.00
CA LEU A 145 4.01 -12.73 -3.14
C LEU A 145 4.94 -12.77 -4.36
N THR A 146 5.18 -13.97 -4.87
CA THR A 146 5.94 -14.24 -6.09
C THR A 146 5.09 -15.02 -7.07
N ALA A 147 5.50 -15.09 -8.35
CA ALA A 147 4.78 -15.88 -9.35
C ALA A 147 4.68 -17.36 -9.00
N THR A 148 5.71 -17.91 -8.36
CA THR A 148 5.69 -19.29 -7.85
C THR A 148 4.74 -19.45 -6.67
N LYS A 149 4.77 -18.53 -5.69
CA LYS A 149 3.82 -18.53 -4.55
C LYS A 149 2.37 -18.43 -5.04
N GLU A 150 2.09 -17.54 -5.99
CA GLU A 150 0.76 -17.42 -6.59
C GLU A 150 0.26 -18.73 -7.21
N LYS A 151 1.13 -19.42 -7.98
CA LYS A 151 0.79 -20.73 -8.56
C LYS A 151 0.55 -21.80 -7.49
N ILE A 152 1.31 -21.77 -6.39
CA ILE A 152 1.11 -22.67 -5.25
C ILE A 152 -0.24 -22.38 -4.59
N LEU A 153 -0.56 -21.12 -4.28
CA LEU A 153 -1.83 -20.76 -3.67
C LEU A 153 -3.03 -21.19 -4.52
N LYS A 154 -2.96 -21.06 -5.84
CA LYS A 154 -3.98 -21.60 -6.75
C LYS A 154 -4.14 -23.12 -6.63
N LYS A 155 -3.03 -23.85 -6.50
CA LYS A 155 -3.08 -25.31 -6.31
C LYS A 155 -3.62 -25.69 -4.94
N VAL A 156 -3.23 -24.95 -3.89
CA VAL A 156 -3.76 -25.14 -2.53
C VAL A 156 -5.28 -25.05 -2.55
N VAL A 157 -5.85 -23.94 -3.07
CA VAL A 157 -7.30 -23.75 -3.12
C VAL A 157 -8.00 -24.82 -3.96
N LYS A 158 -7.37 -25.29 -5.05
CA LYS A 158 -7.91 -26.38 -5.84
C LYS A 158 -7.97 -27.70 -5.07
N GLU A 159 -7.00 -27.94 -4.18
CA GLU A 159 -6.91 -29.15 -3.38
C GLU A 159 -7.81 -29.10 -2.14
N THR A 160 -7.83 -27.95 -1.43
CA THR A 160 -8.56 -27.81 -0.19
C THR A 160 -10.02 -27.36 -0.36
N GLY A 161 -10.35 -26.77 -1.51
CA GLY A 161 -11.63 -26.05 -1.66
C GLY A 161 -11.64 -24.73 -0.88
N THR A 162 -12.85 -24.23 -0.62
CA THR A 162 -13.09 -22.97 0.12
C THR A 162 -13.63 -23.22 1.53
N ASP A 163 -14.00 -24.46 1.86
CA ASP A 163 -14.68 -24.83 3.11
C ASP A 163 -13.73 -25.50 4.10
N SER A 164 -12.56 -25.92 3.66
CA SER A 164 -11.52 -26.51 4.51
C SER A 164 -10.60 -25.42 5.06
N VAL A 165 -10.34 -25.45 6.37
CA VAL A 165 -9.42 -24.49 7.00
C VAL A 165 -7.96 -24.81 6.66
N VAL A 166 -7.18 -23.77 6.35
CA VAL A 166 -5.74 -23.90 6.08
C VAL A 166 -4.93 -23.08 7.09
N VAL A 167 -4.08 -23.74 7.84
CA VAL A 167 -3.14 -23.12 8.79
C VAL A 167 -1.84 -22.80 8.06
N SER A 168 -1.33 -21.60 8.17
CA SER A 168 -0.03 -21.17 7.65
C SER A 168 0.42 -19.87 8.29
N ASP A 169 1.71 -19.51 8.19
CA ASP A 169 2.18 -18.19 8.57
C ASP A 169 1.70 -17.16 7.53
N PRO A 170 0.90 -16.14 7.93
CA PRO A 170 0.42 -15.12 7.00
C PRO A 170 1.57 -14.28 6.42
N LEU A 171 2.70 -14.15 7.15
CA LEU A 171 3.84 -13.33 6.75
C LEU A 171 4.69 -13.95 5.64
N ASN A 172 4.47 -15.23 5.30
CA ASN A 172 5.11 -15.86 4.14
C ASN A 172 4.37 -15.62 2.82
N GLY A 173 3.21 -14.93 2.88
CA GLY A 173 2.34 -14.63 1.75
C GLY A 173 1.14 -15.54 1.61
N SER A 174 0.96 -16.54 2.48
CA SER A 174 -0.20 -17.45 2.44
C SER A 174 -1.54 -16.72 2.60
N MET A 175 -1.56 -15.58 3.32
CA MET A 175 -2.75 -14.74 3.51
C MET A 175 -3.39 -14.29 2.18
N TYR A 176 -2.61 -14.20 1.10
CA TYR A 176 -3.15 -13.84 -0.21
C TYR A 176 -4.11 -14.89 -0.80
N ALA A 177 -4.07 -16.13 -0.33
CA ALA A 177 -5.01 -17.17 -0.77
C ALA A 177 -6.47 -16.79 -0.44
N THR A 178 -6.73 -16.18 0.73
CA THR A 178 -8.06 -15.68 1.07
C THR A 178 -8.47 -14.52 0.15
N ALA A 179 -7.60 -13.51 0.00
CA ALA A 179 -7.94 -12.30 -0.77
C ALA A 179 -8.10 -12.57 -2.27
N MET A 180 -7.30 -13.46 -2.85
CA MET A 180 -7.24 -13.71 -4.29
C MET A 180 -8.14 -14.85 -4.75
N TYR A 181 -8.36 -15.85 -3.90
CA TYR A 181 -8.99 -17.11 -4.31
C TYR A 181 -10.09 -17.59 -3.38
N GLY A 182 -10.39 -16.86 -2.29
CA GLY A 182 -11.44 -17.23 -1.34
C GLY A 182 -11.12 -18.45 -0.47
N ALA A 183 -9.84 -18.80 -0.28
CA ALA A 183 -9.46 -19.87 0.62
C ALA A 183 -9.78 -19.52 2.07
N ASP A 184 -10.17 -20.49 2.87
CA ASP A 184 -10.36 -20.36 4.31
C ASP A 184 -9.01 -20.47 5.04
N MET A 185 -8.20 -19.39 4.96
CA MET A 185 -6.96 -19.33 5.72
C MET A 185 -7.27 -18.96 7.15
N LEU A 186 -6.82 -19.76 8.13
CA LEU A 186 -7.01 -19.45 9.56
C LEU A 186 -6.43 -18.07 9.93
N PHE A 187 -5.30 -17.69 9.30
CA PHE A 187 -4.67 -16.38 9.46
C PHE A 187 -4.80 -15.58 8.15
N PRO A 188 -5.98 -14.98 7.85
CA PRO A 188 -6.21 -14.26 6.59
C PRO A 188 -5.46 -12.93 6.51
N ILE A 189 -5.00 -12.41 7.65
CA ILE A 189 -4.10 -11.27 7.80
C ILE A 189 -3.16 -11.53 8.97
N TYR A 190 -2.00 -10.85 8.97
CA TYR A 190 -1.19 -10.86 10.19
C TYR A 190 -1.90 -10.09 11.30
N ASN A 191 -1.85 -10.58 12.51
CA ASN A 191 -2.48 -9.96 13.66
C ASN A 191 -1.51 -9.90 14.85
N ALA A 192 -1.09 -8.69 15.21
CA ALA A 192 -0.18 -8.42 16.32
C ALA A 192 -0.68 -8.87 17.69
N LYS A 193 -1.97 -9.09 17.80
CA LYS A 193 -2.66 -9.37 19.08
C LYS A 193 -3.55 -10.61 18.95
N ALA A 194 -3.10 -11.60 18.19
CA ALA A 194 -3.89 -12.83 17.97
C ALA A 194 -4.35 -13.44 19.29
N GLU A 195 -3.49 -13.52 20.30
CA GLU A 195 -3.82 -14.00 21.64
C GLU A 195 -4.94 -13.19 22.33
N LYS A 196 -5.06 -11.88 22.01
CA LYS A 196 -6.06 -10.99 22.61
C LYS A 196 -7.32 -10.84 21.78
N ASN A 197 -7.19 -10.94 20.46
CA ASN A 197 -8.27 -10.68 19.50
C ASN A 197 -9.02 -11.95 19.07
N GLY A 198 -8.47 -13.12 19.35
CA GLY A 198 -9.11 -14.38 19.06
C GLY A 198 -8.39 -15.51 19.77
N VAL A 199 -9.07 -16.12 20.72
CA VAL A 199 -8.53 -17.23 21.51
C VAL A 199 -8.02 -18.35 20.60
N ILE A 200 -8.71 -18.60 19.48
CA ILE A 200 -8.39 -19.67 18.55
C ILE A 200 -7.04 -19.53 17.86
N PHE A 201 -6.62 -18.29 17.54
CA PHE A 201 -5.33 -18.05 16.90
C PHE A 201 -4.18 -18.44 17.83
N GLY A 202 -4.16 -17.93 19.05
CA GLY A 202 -3.16 -18.29 20.05
C GLY A 202 -3.24 -19.76 20.48
N GLN A 203 -4.43 -20.34 20.53
CA GLN A 203 -4.60 -21.78 20.80
C GLN A 203 -3.97 -22.64 19.71
N THR A 204 -4.16 -22.29 18.44
CA THR A 204 -3.56 -23.01 17.32
C THR A 204 -2.05 -22.91 17.34
N GLU A 205 -1.51 -21.69 17.58
CA GLU A 205 -0.04 -21.49 17.68
C GLU A 205 0.56 -22.31 18.84
N ASN A 206 -0.06 -22.27 20.00
CA ASN A 206 0.39 -23.04 21.18
C ASN A 206 0.24 -24.55 20.96
N ALA A 207 -0.87 -24.99 20.36
CA ALA A 207 -1.08 -26.39 20.03
C ALA A 207 -0.02 -26.91 19.04
N PHE A 208 0.30 -26.13 17.99
CA PHE A 208 1.34 -26.47 17.04
C PHE A 208 2.73 -26.53 17.72
N ALA A 209 3.03 -25.54 18.59
CA ALA A 209 4.31 -25.49 19.30
C ALA A 209 4.50 -26.62 20.32
N SER A 210 3.41 -27.21 20.83
CA SER A 210 3.46 -28.22 21.89
C SER A 210 4.09 -29.55 21.47
N GLY A 211 4.09 -29.88 20.17
CA GLY A 211 4.48 -31.19 19.66
C GLY A 211 3.45 -32.28 19.93
N ASP A 212 2.28 -31.95 20.49
CA ASP A 212 1.19 -32.90 20.74
C ASP A 212 0.19 -32.87 19.56
N GLY A 213 0.28 -33.89 18.72
CA GLY A 213 -0.58 -34.03 17.55
C GLY A 213 -2.06 -34.11 17.86
N LYS A 214 -2.45 -34.70 19.01
CA LYS A 214 -3.85 -34.79 19.43
C LYS A 214 -4.39 -33.41 19.88
N ALA A 215 -3.60 -32.66 20.63
CA ALA A 215 -3.95 -31.29 20.99
C ALA A 215 -4.11 -30.40 19.74
N LEU A 216 -3.24 -30.55 18.77
CA LEU A 216 -3.27 -29.82 17.52
C LEU A 216 -4.52 -30.14 16.68
N THR A 217 -4.80 -31.42 16.42
CA THR A 217 -5.98 -31.84 15.65
C THR A 217 -7.29 -31.45 16.34
N ASN A 218 -7.38 -31.61 17.67
CA ASN A 218 -8.55 -31.18 18.45
C ASN A 218 -8.78 -29.67 18.38
N THR A 219 -7.74 -28.89 18.13
CA THR A 219 -7.85 -27.42 18.01
C THR A 219 -8.23 -27.00 16.58
N VAL A 220 -7.65 -27.63 15.58
CA VAL A 220 -7.77 -27.15 14.18
C VAL A 220 -8.94 -27.81 13.44
N CYS A 221 -9.15 -29.11 13.60
CA CYS A 221 -10.19 -29.84 12.86
C CYS A 221 -11.63 -29.31 13.05
N PRO A 222 -12.04 -28.88 14.26
CA PRO A 222 -13.39 -28.33 14.46
C PRO A 222 -13.63 -26.98 13.79
N LEU A 223 -12.58 -26.34 13.24
CA LEU A 223 -12.70 -25.03 12.58
C LEU A 223 -13.14 -25.16 11.12
N SER A 224 -12.99 -26.33 10.55
CA SER A 224 -13.30 -26.58 9.14
C SER A 224 -14.78 -26.91 8.97
N ALA A 225 -15.44 -26.32 8.00
CA ALA A 225 -16.86 -26.55 7.75
C ALA A 225 -17.13 -27.95 7.14
N ASP A 226 -16.19 -28.48 6.36
CA ASP A 226 -16.25 -29.81 5.75
C ASP A 226 -15.57 -30.90 6.59
N GLY A 227 -14.94 -30.53 7.70
CA GLY A 227 -14.22 -31.43 8.60
C GLY A 227 -12.77 -31.71 8.18
N ASP A 228 -12.32 -31.21 7.03
CA ASP A 228 -10.93 -31.33 6.58
C ASP A 228 -10.11 -30.09 6.92
N ALA A 229 -8.93 -30.27 7.46
CA ALA A 229 -8.03 -29.18 7.81
C ALA A 229 -6.63 -29.44 7.25
N TYR A 230 -5.94 -28.34 6.89
CA TYR A 230 -4.66 -28.42 6.21
C TYR A 230 -3.62 -27.51 6.86
N PHE A 231 -2.36 -27.86 6.66
CA PHE A 231 -1.20 -27.04 7.00
C PHE A 231 -0.38 -26.77 5.74
N LEU A 232 -0.16 -25.48 5.44
CA LEU A 232 0.68 -25.04 4.31
C LEU A 232 2.05 -24.56 4.82
N SER A 233 3.11 -25.32 4.54
CA SER A 233 4.49 -24.87 4.70
C SER A 233 4.95 -24.21 3.40
N MET A 234 5.23 -22.88 3.42
CA MET A 234 5.57 -22.09 2.23
C MET A 234 6.70 -21.10 2.51
N GLY A 235 7.81 -21.57 3.05
CA GLY A 235 9.00 -20.75 3.30
C GLY A 235 8.88 -19.77 4.46
N GLY A 236 9.91 -18.94 4.61
CA GLY A 236 10.01 -17.98 5.69
C GLY A 236 9.17 -16.72 5.49
N GLN A 237 9.18 -15.89 6.53
CA GLN A 237 8.51 -14.58 6.53
C GLN A 237 9.18 -13.63 5.54
N ALA A 238 8.36 -12.88 4.80
CA ALA A 238 8.85 -11.93 3.80
C ALA A 238 9.59 -10.74 4.46
N PRO A 239 10.75 -10.32 3.91
CA PRO A 239 11.53 -9.21 4.45
C PRO A 239 10.74 -7.90 4.56
N SER A 240 9.87 -7.62 3.61
CA SER A 240 8.99 -6.43 3.63
C SER A 240 8.01 -6.41 4.82
N LEU A 241 7.71 -7.56 5.41
CA LEU A 241 6.82 -7.71 6.56
C LEU A 241 7.58 -7.82 7.90
N GLN A 242 8.90 -7.97 7.88
CA GLN A 242 9.73 -8.09 9.09
C GLN A 242 9.78 -6.83 9.95
N MET A 243 9.28 -5.70 9.45
CA MET A 243 9.13 -4.49 10.26
C MET A 243 8.07 -4.63 11.37
N PHE A 244 7.19 -5.63 11.29
CA PHE A 244 6.17 -5.87 12.29
C PHE A 244 6.77 -6.63 13.49
N THR A 245 6.53 -6.14 14.71
CA THR A 245 7.18 -6.60 15.94
C THR A 245 6.73 -7.96 16.44
N PHE A 246 5.69 -8.52 15.86
CA PHE A 246 5.06 -9.78 16.27
C PHE A 246 5.31 -10.96 15.34
N LYS A 247 6.33 -10.86 14.51
CA LYS A 247 6.74 -11.93 13.60
C LYS A 247 7.08 -13.25 14.30
N GLN A 248 7.58 -13.18 15.54
CA GLN A 248 7.92 -14.37 16.35
C GLN A 248 6.70 -15.24 16.68
N GLN A 249 5.53 -14.67 16.65
CA GLN A 249 4.26 -15.36 16.90
C GLN A 249 4.07 -16.57 15.98
N TYR A 250 4.59 -16.52 14.76
CA TYR A 250 4.41 -17.56 13.75
C TYR A 250 5.64 -18.45 13.57
N ASP A 251 6.70 -18.27 14.36
CA ASP A 251 7.96 -19.02 14.22
C ASP A 251 7.76 -20.54 14.35
N THR A 252 6.79 -20.96 15.14
CA THR A 252 6.46 -22.37 15.32
C THR A 252 6.06 -23.07 14.02
N PHE A 253 5.43 -22.36 13.06
CA PHE A 253 5.04 -22.91 11.75
C PHE A 253 6.22 -23.11 10.79
N HIS A 254 7.43 -22.68 11.18
CA HIS A 254 8.68 -22.87 10.44
C HIS A 254 9.60 -23.90 11.10
N ASP A 255 9.22 -24.47 12.26
CA ASP A 255 10.01 -25.50 12.90
C ASP A 255 9.88 -26.83 12.14
N GLN A 256 10.88 -27.10 11.29
CA GLN A 256 10.92 -28.31 10.47
C GLN A 256 10.90 -29.60 11.33
N LYS A 257 11.42 -29.57 12.56
CA LYS A 257 11.40 -30.72 13.45
C LYS A 257 9.99 -31.07 13.89
N LEU A 258 9.18 -30.04 14.21
CA LEU A 258 7.76 -30.22 14.54
C LEU A 258 6.98 -30.73 13.33
N ILE A 259 7.21 -30.14 12.15
CA ILE A 259 6.55 -30.55 10.90
C ILE A 259 6.87 -32.04 10.60
N ASP A 260 8.15 -32.41 10.67
CA ASP A 260 8.59 -33.81 10.43
C ASP A 260 8.05 -34.78 11.49
N GLN A 261 7.98 -34.34 12.76
CA GLN A 261 7.39 -35.10 13.85
C GLN A 261 5.91 -35.39 13.57
N TYR A 262 5.10 -34.37 13.28
CA TYR A 262 3.68 -34.53 12.98
C TYR A 262 3.41 -35.36 11.73
N ALA A 263 4.29 -35.28 10.74
CA ALA A 263 4.21 -36.14 9.56
C ALA A 263 4.56 -37.60 9.87
N LYS A 264 5.50 -37.82 10.79
CA LYS A 264 5.97 -39.17 11.18
C LYS A 264 5.00 -39.88 12.11
N ASP A 265 4.39 -39.18 13.05
CA ASP A 265 3.44 -39.73 14.02
C ASP A 265 2.01 -39.87 13.48
N GLY A 266 1.77 -39.41 12.24
CA GLY A 266 0.49 -39.53 11.56
C GLY A 266 -0.50 -38.45 11.90
N THR A 267 -0.11 -37.41 12.67
CA THR A 267 -0.94 -36.22 12.95
C THR A 267 -1.34 -35.52 11.67
N MET A 268 -0.42 -35.45 10.70
CA MET A 268 -0.68 -34.94 9.36
C MET A 268 0.04 -35.75 8.30
N ARG A 269 -0.52 -35.76 7.08
CA ARG A 269 0.11 -36.40 5.91
C ARG A 269 0.39 -35.38 4.83
N LYS A 270 1.51 -35.50 4.14
CA LYS A 270 1.82 -34.68 2.97
C LYS A 270 0.89 -35.05 1.82
N VAL A 271 0.08 -34.13 1.33
CA VAL A 271 -0.82 -34.34 0.18
C VAL A 271 -0.25 -33.78 -1.10
N GLN A 272 0.55 -32.67 -1.00
CA GLN A 272 1.17 -32.09 -2.17
C GLN A 272 2.59 -31.60 -1.83
N ASP A 273 3.54 -31.88 -2.71
CA ASP A 273 4.91 -31.38 -2.63
C ASP A 273 5.14 -30.29 -3.69
N TYR A 274 5.64 -29.13 -3.26
CA TYR A 274 5.90 -27.98 -4.13
C TYR A 274 7.40 -27.72 -4.35
N SER A 275 8.27 -28.57 -3.81
CA SER A 275 9.74 -28.41 -3.83
C SER A 275 10.32 -28.23 -5.24
N ASN A 276 9.65 -28.75 -6.26
CA ASN A 276 10.10 -28.69 -7.64
C ASN A 276 9.55 -27.48 -8.43
N MET A 277 8.75 -26.62 -7.79
CA MET A 277 8.15 -25.47 -8.48
C MET A 277 9.14 -24.32 -8.70
N ALA A 278 10.12 -24.18 -7.82
CA ALA A 278 11.25 -23.27 -7.97
C ALA A 278 12.43 -23.76 -7.11
N SER A 279 13.65 -23.34 -7.42
CA SER A 279 14.84 -23.73 -6.66
C SER A 279 14.78 -23.31 -5.19
N TYR A 280 14.11 -22.22 -4.87
CA TYR A 280 13.93 -21.71 -3.51
C TYR A 280 12.71 -22.31 -2.78
N ALA A 281 11.85 -23.08 -3.47
CA ALA A 281 10.66 -23.70 -2.88
C ALA A 281 10.95 -25.04 -2.19
N LYS A 282 12.23 -25.37 -1.98
CA LYS A 282 12.64 -26.63 -1.36
C LYS A 282 11.99 -26.80 0.01
N GLY A 283 11.32 -27.95 0.20
CA GLY A 283 10.61 -28.29 1.44
C GLY A 283 9.20 -27.70 1.57
N TRP A 284 8.74 -26.93 0.57
CA TRP A 284 7.39 -26.40 0.59
C TRP A 284 6.38 -27.50 0.25
N ALA A 285 5.34 -27.60 1.07
CA ALA A 285 4.36 -28.68 0.93
C ALA A 285 3.02 -28.30 1.58
N LEU A 286 1.97 -28.94 1.11
CA LEU A 286 0.67 -28.97 1.75
C LEU A 286 0.50 -30.30 2.49
N TYR A 287 0.07 -30.22 3.74
CA TYR A 287 -0.24 -31.34 4.59
C TYR A 287 -1.72 -31.30 4.95
N GLN A 288 -2.36 -32.47 5.04
CA GLN A 288 -3.72 -32.63 5.57
C GLN A 288 -3.62 -33.18 7.00
N PHE A 289 -4.32 -32.56 7.94
CA PHE A 289 -4.44 -33.09 9.30
C PHE A 289 -5.29 -34.37 9.32
N ASN A 290 -4.96 -35.27 10.19
CA ASN A 290 -5.79 -36.44 10.47
C ASN A 290 -6.88 -36.07 11.47
N CYS A 291 -8.03 -35.64 10.96
CA CYS A 291 -9.17 -35.14 11.72
C CYS A 291 -10.14 -36.27 12.20
N GLN A 292 -9.65 -37.50 12.33
CA GLN A 292 -10.47 -38.66 12.79
C GLN A 292 -10.49 -38.78 14.30
#